data_74008ba262d42193e0402fb51fad319b
#
_entry.id   74008ba262d42193e0402fb51fad319b
#
_cell.length_a   1.000
_cell.length_b   1.000
_cell.length_c   1.000
_cell.angle_alpha   90.00
_cell.angle_beta   90.00
_cell.angle_gamma   90.00
#
_symmetry.space_group_name_H-M   'P 1'
#
loop_
_entity.id
_entity.type
_entity.pdbx_description
1 polymer ?
#
loop_
_entity_poly.entity_id
_entity_poly.type
_entity_poly.pdbx_seq_one_letter_code
_entity_poly.pdbx_strand_id
1 'polypeptide(L)'
;MTTILVTGGAGYIGTHTDVELLNKGYDVVCVDNYSNSSPKALDRVEEITGKTVKRYEGDVRDEALMDRIFTENDIDWVIHFASLKSVGESVAKPIEYYDNNLNSTIVLLKAMRTHDVKKVIFSSSATVYGTPKELPLTEESQTGGTTNPYGTTKFFEEQILRDVHVADDSWTVVILRYFNPVGAHESGLIGEDPKGIPANLTPYIAKVALGELKEVQVFGDDYDTPDGTGVRDYIHVVDLAKGHVAVIDKVEGPGVFTYNLGTGHGYSVLEVIKAYEKAAGHAIPFAIKLRRPGDIAACYADSSKAERELGWKAELGIDDMAASSMNWQTKNPSGYRDAE
;
A
#
# COMPACT_ATOMS: atom_id res chain seq x y z
N MET A 1 17.49 -19.72 6.16
CA MET A 1 16.09 -19.24 6.21
C MET A 1 16.07 -18.00 5.36
N THR A 2 15.04 -17.75 4.57
CA THR A 2 15.02 -16.59 3.67
C THR A 2 14.74 -15.33 4.48
N THR A 3 15.60 -14.33 4.35
CA THR A 3 15.52 -13.06 5.08
C THR A 3 15.02 -11.93 4.16
N ILE A 4 14.00 -11.24 4.58
CA ILE A 4 13.35 -10.17 3.82
C ILE A 4 13.60 -8.82 4.52
N LEU A 5 14.23 -7.88 3.81
CA LEU A 5 14.26 -6.49 4.26
C LEU A 5 12.98 -5.77 3.81
N VAL A 6 12.25 -5.23 4.77
CA VAL A 6 11.01 -4.45 4.53
C VAL A 6 11.28 -3.00 4.91
N THR A 7 11.38 -2.12 3.91
CA THR A 7 11.51 -0.68 4.16
C THR A 7 10.12 -0.07 4.32
N GLY A 8 9.91 0.78 5.34
CA GLY A 8 8.58 1.25 5.70
C GLY A 8 7.70 0.15 6.33
N GLY A 9 8.33 -0.86 6.94
CA GLY A 9 7.65 -2.04 7.48
C GLY A 9 6.73 -1.74 8.67
N ALA A 10 6.94 -0.65 9.41
CA ALA A 10 6.02 -0.23 10.47
C ALA A 10 4.76 0.48 9.96
N GLY A 11 4.66 0.72 8.64
CA GLY A 11 3.50 1.33 8.02
C GLY A 11 2.31 0.38 7.90
N TYR A 12 1.18 0.91 7.40
CA TYR A 12 -0.07 0.16 7.27
C TYR A 12 0.07 -1.13 6.44
N ILE A 13 0.56 -1.04 5.20
CA ILE A 13 0.75 -2.22 4.34
C ILE A 13 1.93 -3.07 4.84
N GLY A 14 3.00 -2.41 5.32
CA GLY A 14 4.20 -3.08 5.82
C GLY A 14 3.90 -4.05 6.95
N THR A 15 3.20 -3.61 8.01
CA THR A 15 2.87 -4.46 9.17
C THR A 15 2.00 -5.67 8.81
N HIS A 16 1.04 -5.53 7.90
CA HIS A 16 0.24 -6.66 7.41
C HIS A 16 1.10 -7.63 6.59
N THR A 17 2.04 -7.10 5.80
CA THR A 17 2.99 -7.92 5.03
C THR A 17 3.96 -8.64 5.95
N ASP A 18 4.46 -7.98 7.00
CA ASP A 18 5.33 -8.59 8.00
C ASP A 18 4.65 -9.78 8.70
N VAL A 19 3.36 -9.65 9.03
CA VAL A 19 2.57 -10.77 9.60
C VAL A 19 2.53 -11.96 8.64
N GLU A 20 2.21 -11.73 7.37
CA GLU A 20 2.12 -12.81 6.38
C GLU A 20 3.49 -13.44 6.10
N LEU A 21 4.58 -12.65 6.01
CA LEU A 21 5.95 -13.14 5.86
C LEU A 21 6.37 -14.01 7.04
N LEU A 22 6.17 -13.52 8.25
CA LEU A 22 6.51 -14.25 9.47
C LEU A 22 5.70 -15.55 9.58
N ASN A 23 4.39 -15.52 9.32
CA ASN A 23 3.53 -16.71 9.34
C ASN A 23 4.00 -17.76 8.31
N LYS A 24 4.50 -17.31 7.16
CA LYS A 24 5.08 -18.18 6.13
C LYS A 24 6.43 -18.80 6.54
N GLY A 25 7.10 -18.23 7.54
CA GLY A 25 8.38 -18.73 8.06
C GLY A 25 9.59 -17.99 7.52
N TYR A 26 9.43 -16.81 6.96
CA TYR A 26 10.52 -15.92 6.58
C TYR A 26 11.02 -15.13 7.80
N ASP A 27 12.27 -14.72 7.77
CA ASP A 27 12.83 -13.74 8.70
C ASP A 27 12.59 -12.34 8.16
N VAL A 28 12.16 -11.43 9.04
CA VAL A 28 11.86 -10.04 8.67
C VAL A 28 12.83 -9.09 9.35
N VAL A 29 13.46 -8.25 8.52
CA VAL A 29 14.24 -7.07 8.94
C VAL A 29 13.47 -5.83 8.50
N CYS A 30 13.10 -4.97 9.42
CA CYS A 30 12.36 -3.75 9.15
C CYS A 30 13.24 -2.51 9.31
N VAL A 31 13.15 -1.56 8.37
CA VAL A 31 13.67 -0.19 8.55
C VAL A 31 12.54 0.80 8.34
N ASP A 32 12.36 1.71 9.32
CA ASP A 32 11.31 2.74 9.30
C ASP A 32 11.76 3.97 10.08
N ASN A 33 11.47 5.17 9.61
CA ASN A 33 11.78 6.42 10.29
C ASN A 33 10.65 6.92 11.20
N TYR A 34 9.55 6.17 11.26
CA TYR A 34 8.35 6.47 12.03
C TYR A 34 7.71 7.84 11.76
N SER A 35 7.99 8.43 10.60
CA SER A 35 7.41 9.73 10.23
C SER A 35 5.89 9.68 10.11
N ASN A 36 5.34 8.55 9.61
CA ASN A 36 3.89 8.30 9.44
C ASN A 36 3.48 6.90 9.89
N SER A 37 4.20 6.33 10.84
CA SER A 37 4.01 5.00 11.42
C SER A 37 4.31 5.04 12.92
N SER A 38 4.30 3.89 13.58
CA SER A 38 4.60 3.76 15.00
C SER A 38 5.41 2.49 15.26
N PRO A 39 6.47 2.52 16.12
CA PRO A 39 7.16 1.29 16.54
C PRO A 39 6.21 0.29 17.23
N LYS A 40 5.15 0.78 17.88
CA LYS A 40 4.11 -0.05 18.51
C LYS A 40 3.38 -0.96 17.51
N ALA A 41 3.33 -0.57 16.23
CA ALA A 41 2.76 -1.41 15.19
C ALA A 41 3.57 -2.71 15.02
N LEU A 42 4.90 -2.64 15.11
CA LEU A 42 5.77 -3.81 15.07
C LEU A 42 5.67 -4.66 16.35
N ASP A 43 5.47 -4.05 17.54
CA ASP A 43 5.19 -4.81 18.77
C ASP A 43 3.96 -5.68 18.62
N ARG A 44 2.92 -5.14 17.97
CA ARG A 44 1.68 -5.88 17.69
C ARG A 44 1.83 -6.94 16.61
N VAL A 45 2.71 -6.74 15.63
CA VAL A 45 3.09 -7.81 14.67
C VAL A 45 3.72 -8.99 15.42
N GLU A 46 4.62 -8.72 16.37
CA GLU A 46 5.23 -9.76 17.21
C GLU A 46 4.20 -10.45 18.13
N GLU A 47 3.23 -9.69 18.67
CA GLU A 47 2.12 -10.24 19.45
C GLU A 47 1.23 -11.18 18.63
N ILE A 48 0.90 -10.80 17.39
CA ILE A 48 0.07 -11.61 16.48
C ILE A 48 0.77 -12.90 16.09
N THR A 49 2.07 -12.80 15.76
CA THR A 49 2.80 -13.93 15.14
C THR A 49 3.57 -14.79 16.14
N GLY A 50 3.82 -14.28 17.33
CA GLY A 50 4.74 -14.89 18.31
C GLY A 50 6.20 -14.91 17.84
N LYS A 51 6.56 -14.11 16.82
CA LYS A 51 7.90 -14.06 16.22
C LYS A 51 8.46 -12.65 16.28
N THR A 52 9.79 -12.54 16.29
CA THR A 52 10.49 -11.25 16.42
C THR A 52 10.77 -10.64 15.05
N VAL A 53 10.64 -9.30 14.95
CA VAL A 53 11.07 -8.48 13.82
C VAL A 53 12.36 -7.76 14.19
N LYS A 54 13.43 -7.96 13.43
CA LYS A 54 14.66 -7.17 13.61
C LYS A 54 14.42 -5.76 13.09
N ARG A 55 14.64 -4.74 13.93
CA ARG A 55 14.23 -3.36 13.68
C ARG A 55 15.41 -2.41 13.58
N TYR A 56 15.35 -1.52 12.59
CA TYR A 56 16.24 -0.38 12.45
C TYR A 56 15.40 0.89 12.35
N GLU A 57 15.62 1.83 13.27
CA GLU A 57 15.02 3.16 13.19
C GLU A 57 15.92 4.06 12.35
N GLY A 58 15.34 4.64 11.29
CA GLY A 58 16.02 5.60 10.44
C GLY A 58 15.45 5.74 9.04
N ASP A 59 15.99 6.66 8.31
CA ASP A 59 15.55 7.00 6.95
C ASP A 59 16.30 6.17 5.92
N VAL A 60 15.57 5.60 4.95
CA VAL A 60 16.15 4.81 3.84
C VAL A 60 17.12 5.63 2.99
N ARG A 61 17.01 6.96 3.02
CA ARG A 61 17.95 7.88 2.34
C ARG A 61 19.31 8.02 3.03
N ASP A 62 19.47 7.47 4.23
CA ASP A 62 20.76 7.40 4.92
C ASP A 62 21.60 6.25 4.39
N GLU A 63 22.57 6.58 3.52
CA GLU A 63 23.47 5.59 2.88
C GLU A 63 24.25 4.76 3.93
N ALA A 64 24.68 5.38 5.05
CA ALA A 64 25.44 4.67 6.08
C ALA A 64 24.56 3.68 6.86
N LEU A 65 23.30 4.06 7.15
CA LEU A 65 22.32 3.16 7.76
C LEU A 65 22.03 1.97 6.84
N MET A 66 21.79 2.21 5.55
CA MET A 66 21.49 1.16 4.60
C MET A 66 22.68 0.20 4.44
N ASP A 67 23.91 0.71 4.31
CA ASP A 67 25.12 -0.12 4.27
C ASP A 67 25.28 -1.00 5.52
N ARG A 68 25.03 -0.43 6.71
CA ARG A 68 25.03 -1.19 7.96
C ARG A 68 23.99 -2.30 7.98
N ILE A 69 22.74 -2.03 7.53
CA ILE A 69 21.67 -3.02 7.50
C ILE A 69 22.05 -4.22 6.63
N PHE A 70 22.56 -3.97 5.44
CA PHE A 70 23.00 -5.06 4.54
C PHE A 70 24.26 -5.79 5.04
N THR A 71 25.15 -5.10 5.77
CA THR A 71 26.32 -5.73 6.40
C THR A 71 25.93 -6.65 7.56
N GLU A 72 24.95 -6.26 8.37
CA GLU A 72 24.54 -6.99 9.57
C GLU A 72 23.53 -8.11 9.31
N ASN A 73 23.00 -8.22 8.08
CA ASN A 73 21.94 -9.17 7.75
C ASN A 73 22.17 -9.79 6.38
N ASP A 74 21.94 -11.10 6.29
CA ASP A 74 22.03 -11.88 5.06
C ASP A 74 20.68 -11.79 4.31
N ILE A 75 20.49 -10.70 3.55
CA ILE A 75 19.23 -10.35 2.93
C ILE A 75 19.08 -11.03 1.57
N ASP A 76 17.96 -11.76 1.37
CA ASP A 76 17.65 -12.44 0.10
C ASP A 76 16.73 -11.58 -0.79
N TRP A 77 15.77 -10.87 -0.19
CA TRP A 77 14.79 -10.03 -0.87
C TRP A 77 14.61 -8.70 -0.17
N VAL A 78 14.26 -7.69 -0.95
CA VAL A 78 13.84 -6.39 -0.42
C VAL A 78 12.40 -6.12 -0.85
N ILE A 79 11.54 -5.70 0.10
CA ILE A 79 10.24 -5.12 -0.18
C ILE A 79 10.30 -3.63 0.14
N HIS A 80 10.08 -2.80 -0.86
CA HIS A 80 10.24 -1.35 -0.74
C HIS A 80 8.89 -0.65 -0.63
N PHE A 81 8.46 -0.35 0.62
CA PHE A 81 7.26 0.45 0.93
C PHE A 81 7.57 1.90 1.29
N ALA A 82 8.78 2.19 1.78
CA ALA A 82 9.13 3.52 2.29
C ALA A 82 8.93 4.60 1.22
N SER A 83 7.86 5.40 1.36
CA SER A 83 7.46 6.40 0.39
C SER A 83 6.42 7.35 1.00
N LEU A 84 6.44 8.62 0.64
CA LEU A 84 5.31 9.52 0.84
C LEU A 84 4.19 9.15 -0.12
N LYS A 85 2.93 9.02 0.37
CA LYS A 85 1.82 8.40 -0.40
C LYS A 85 0.57 9.27 -0.59
N SER A 86 0.51 10.46 0.01
CA SER A 86 -0.70 11.29 -0.05
C SER A 86 -0.79 12.07 -1.36
N VAL A 87 -1.78 11.76 -2.20
CA VAL A 87 -2.02 12.43 -3.48
C VAL A 87 -2.19 13.94 -3.28
N GLY A 88 -3.07 14.35 -2.36
CA GLY A 88 -3.34 15.77 -2.12
C GLY A 88 -2.12 16.54 -1.58
N GLU A 89 -1.38 15.94 -0.65
CA GLU A 89 -0.16 16.54 -0.13
C GLU A 89 0.93 16.67 -1.21
N SER A 90 1.04 15.70 -2.11
CA SER A 90 2.02 15.74 -3.19
C SER A 90 1.86 16.96 -4.11
N VAL A 91 0.62 17.40 -4.33
CA VAL A 91 0.32 18.61 -5.11
C VAL A 91 0.79 19.88 -4.38
N ALA A 92 0.65 19.91 -3.05
CA ALA A 92 1.07 21.03 -2.21
C ALA A 92 2.59 21.06 -1.96
N LYS A 93 3.25 19.88 -1.94
CA LYS A 93 4.66 19.70 -1.57
C LYS A 93 5.40 18.82 -2.60
N PRO A 94 5.43 19.18 -3.90
CA PRO A 94 5.97 18.29 -4.93
C PRO A 94 7.48 18.02 -4.77
N ILE A 95 8.26 18.99 -4.32
CA ILE A 95 9.71 18.85 -4.15
C ILE A 95 10.01 17.78 -3.10
N GLU A 96 9.33 17.82 -1.97
CA GLU A 96 9.48 16.86 -0.88
C GLU A 96 9.12 15.43 -1.32
N TYR A 97 8.11 15.30 -2.19
CA TYR A 97 7.72 14.01 -2.76
C TYR A 97 8.76 13.46 -3.71
N TYR A 98 9.28 14.27 -4.62
CA TYR A 98 10.37 13.85 -5.52
C TYR A 98 11.65 13.53 -4.74
N ASP A 99 12.05 14.39 -3.80
CA ASP A 99 13.23 14.17 -2.98
C ASP A 99 13.12 12.89 -2.14
N ASN A 100 11.99 12.71 -1.45
CA ASN A 100 11.83 11.54 -0.59
C ASN A 100 11.74 10.25 -1.41
N ASN A 101 10.83 10.17 -2.38
CA ASN A 101 10.50 8.91 -3.04
C ASN A 101 11.62 8.44 -3.97
N LEU A 102 12.14 9.32 -4.83
CA LEU A 102 13.20 8.93 -5.76
C LEU A 102 14.53 8.66 -5.04
N ASN A 103 14.90 9.48 -4.07
CA ASN A 103 16.16 9.29 -3.35
C ASN A 103 16.14 8.03 -2.48
N SER A 104 15.00 7.70 -1.82
CA SER A 104 14.91 6.44 -1.07
C SER A 104 15.13 5.22 -1.98
N THR A 105 14.53 5.21 -3.16
CA THR A 105 14.73 4.15 -4.15
C THR A 105 16.18 4.10 -4.65
N ILE A 106 16.79 5.25 -4.96
CA ILE A 106 18.17 5.32 -5.46
C ILE A 106 19.18 4.85 -4.39
N VAL A 107 19.05 5.31 -3.15
CA VAL A 107 19.94 4.91 -2.06
C VAL A 107 19.80 3.42 -1.75
N LEU A 108 18.56 2.92 -1.72
CA LEU A 108 18.30 1.48 -1.54
C LEU A 108 19.00 0.65 -2.64
N LEU A 109 18.81 1.01 -3.91
CA LEU A 109 19.40 0.28 -5.04
C LEU A 109 20.94 0.32 -5.05
N LYS A 110 21.55 1.44 -4.61
CA LYS A 110 23.00 1.52 -4.41
C LYS A 110 23.48 0.53 -3.34
N ALA A 111 22.81 0.47 -2.18
CA ALA A 111 23.14 -0.45 -1.11
C ALA A 111 22.97 -1.91 -1.57
N MET A 112 21.83 -2.25 -2.19
CA MET A 112 21.57 -3.57 -2.76
C MET A 112 22.66 -4.01 -3.73
N ARG A 113 23.05 -3.12 -4.66
CA ARG A 113 24.13 -3.41 -5.61
C ARG A 113 25.47 -3.64 -4.93
N THR A 114 25.82 -2.84 -3.91
CA THR A 114 27.07 -2.95 -3.17
C THR A 114 27.20 -4.29 -2.46
N HIS A 115 26.08 -4.81 -1.94
CA HIS A 115 26.01 -6.07 -1.20
C HIS A 115 25.52 -7.26 -2.03
N ASP A 116 25.46 -7.14 -3.37
CA ASP A 116 25.03 -8.18 -4.32
C ASP A 116 23.63 -8.75 -4.05
N VAL A 117 22.75 -7.98 -3.44
CA VAL A 117 21.34 -8.29 -3.27
C VAL A 117 20.56 -7.75 -4.48
N LYS A 118 19.97 -8.62 -5.29
CA LYS A 118 19.40 -8.26 -6.60
C LYS A 118 17.92 -8.58 -6.76
N LYS A 119 17.21 -8.85 -5.66
CA LYS A 119 15.78 -9.17 -5.69
C LYS A 119 14.99 -8.10 -4.96
N VAL A 120 14.14 -7.37 -5.70
CA VAL A 120 13.33 -6.28 -5.14
C VAL A 120 11.88 -6.39 -5.57
N ILE A 121 10.98 -6.21 -4.58
CA ILE A 121 9.54 -6.02 -4.78
C ILE A 121 9.26 -4.55 -4.49
N PHE A 122 8.72 -3.86 -5.47
CA PHE A 122 8.43 -2.43 -5.40
C PHE A 122 6.93 -2.16 -5.25
N SER A 123 6.60 -1.37 -4.25
CA SER A 123 5.26 -0.82 -4.00
C SER A 123 4.94 0.28 -5.01
N SER A 124 4.39 -0.09 -6.16
CA SER A 124 3.84 0.85 -7.12
C SER A 124 2.34 1.11 -6.85
N SER A 125 1.69 1.84 -7.71
CA SER A 125 0.32 2.30 -7.52
C SER A 125 -0.44 2.35 -8.85
N ALA A 126 -1.75 2.12 -8.84
CA ALA A 126 -2.63 2.36 -9.98
C ALA A 126 -2.59 3.81 -10.49
N THR A 127 -2.07 4.75 -9.70
CA THR A 127 -1.88 6.14 -10.14
C THR A 127 -0.91 6.30 -11.31
N VAL A 128 -0.04 5.31 -11.57
CA VAL A 128 0.88 5.31 -12.73
C VAL A 128 0.15 5.24 -14.07
N TYR A 129 -1.09 4.73 -14.09
CA TYR A 129 -1.92 4.67 -15.29
C TYR A 129 -2.49 6.04 -15.70
N GLY A 130 -2.49 7.02 -14.78
CA GLY A 130 -3.09 8.33 -15.04
C GLY A 130 -4.61 8.24 -15.22
N THR A 131 -5.14 8.91 -16.25
CA THR A 131 -6.56 8.81 -16.61
C THR A 131 -6.78 7.61 -17.51
N PRO A 132 -7.52 6.57 -17.08
CA PRO A 132 -7.79 5.39 -17.88
C PRO A 132 -8.54 5.71 -19.16
N LYS A 133 -8.11 5.11 -20.28
CA LYS A 133 -8.84 5.16 -21.56
C LYS A 133 -9.81 3.99 -21.69
N GLU A 134 -9.46 2.87 -21.08
CA GLU A 134 -10.22 1.61 -21.11
C GLU A 134 -10.18 0.98 -19.73
N LEU A 135 -11.19 0.22 -19.39
CA LEU A 135 -11.33 -0.54 -18.15
C LEU A 135 -11.81 -1.96 -18.47
N PRO A 136 -11.38 -2.98 -17.69
CA PRO A 136 -10.46 -2.92 -16.57
C PRO A 136 -9.01 -2.63 -17.00
N LEU A 137 -8.21 -2.08 -16.05
CA LEU A 137 -6.78 -1.82 -16.27
C LEU A 137 -5.97 -3.09 -16.20
N THR A 138 -5.20 -3.38 -17.24
CA THR A 138 -4.22 -4.47 -17.29
C THR A 138 -2.81 -3.91 -17.09
N GLU A 139 -1.82 -4.77 -16.88
CA GLU A 139 -0.41 -4.37 -16.77
C GLU A 139 0.14 -3.78 -18.10
N GLU A 140 -0.49 -4.11 -19.22
CA GLU A 140 -0.17 -3.58 -20.56
C GLU A 140 -0.83 -2.21 -20.84
N SER A 141 -1.76 -1.78 -19.97
CA SER A 141 -2.39 -0.46 -20.09
C SER A 141 -1.35 0.64 -20.02
N GLN A 142 -1.56 1.70 -20.81
CA GLN A 142 -0.63 2.83 -20.91
C GLN A 142 -0.35 3.42 -19.52
N THR A 143 0.93 3.64 -19.20
CA THR A 143 1.40 4.33 -18.01
C THR A 143 1.98 5.70 -18.34
N GLY A 144 2.15 6.55 -17.33
CA GLY A 144 2.52 7.95 -17.51
C GLY A 144 1.28 8.84 -17.67
N GLY A 145 1.48 10.13 -17.94
CA GLY A 145 0.36 11.09 -17.96
C GLY A 145 -0.34 11.19 -16.60
N THR A 146 0.41 10.99 -15.54
CA THR A 146 -0.06 11.00 -14.15
C THR A 146 -0.64 12.37 -13.78
N THR A 147 -1.67 12.38 -12.93
CA THR A 147 -2.42 13.59 -12.57
C THR A 147 -1.89 14.32 -11.32
N ASN A 148 -0.86 13.75 -10.68
CA ASN A 148 -0.30 14.29 -9.44
C ASN A 148 1.17 13.85 -9.24
N PRO A 149 1.97 14.61 -8.44
CA PRO A 149 3.38 14.30 -8.21
C PRO A 149 3.64 12.93 -7.57
N TYR A 150 2.78 12.46 -6.67
CA TYR A 150 2.91 11.10 -6.11
C TYR A 150 2.87 10.04 -7.21
N GLY A 151 1.86 10.07 -8.09
CA GLY A 151 1.77 9.14 -9.22
C GLY A 151 2.98 9.26 -10.15
N THR A 152 3.49 10.48 -10.35
CA THR A 152 4.68 10.70 -11.16
C THR A 152 5.94 10.10 -10.51
N THR A 153 6.11 10.21 -9.18
CA THR A 153 7.24 9.55 -8.51
C THR A 153 7.17 8.04 -8.70
N LYS A 154 5.98 7.42 -8.52
CA LYS A 154 5.81 5.98 -8.72
C LYS A 154 6.12 5.55 -10.15
N PHE A 155 5.71 6.32 -11.15
CA PHE A 155 6.05 6.07 -12.53
C PHE A 155 7.57 6.16 -12.80
N PHE A 156 8.26 7.16 -12.25
CA PHE A 156 9.71 7.27 -12.39
C PHE A 156 10.47 6.18 -11.65
N GLU A 157 10.02 5.78 -10.47
CA GLU A 157 10.60 4.66 -9.71
C GLU A 157 10.47 3.35 -10.50
N GLU A 158 9.32 3.07 -11.14
CA GLU A 158 9.19 1.93 -12.06
C GLU A 158 10.21 1.98 -13.20
N GLN A 159 10.42 3.17 -13.79
CA GLN A 159 11.39 3.33 -14.88
C GLN A 159 12.83 3.11 -14.39
N ILE A 160 13.21 3.68 -13.24
CA ILE A 160 14.54 3.46 -12.62
C ILE A 160 14.80 1.97 -12.42
N LEU A 161 13.83 1.25 -11.88
CA LEU A 161 13.95 -0.19 -11.64
C LEU A 161 14.11 -1.00 -12.93
N ARG A 162 13.38 -0.65 -14.00
CA ARG A 162 13.54 -1.25 -15.33
C ARG A 162 14.93 -1.00 -15.91
N ASP A 163 15.42 0.23 -15.79
CA ASP A 163 16.76 0.61 -16.29
C ASP A 163 17.87 -0.09 -15.51
N VAL A 164 17.69 -0.36 -14.20
CA VAL A 164 18.62 -1.17 -13.40
C VAL A 164 18.72 -2.59 -13.94
N HIS A 165 17.59 -3.23 -14.27
CA HIS A 165 17.60 -4.57 -14.89
C HIS A 165 18.23 -4.54 -16.30
N VAL A 166 17.98 -3.50 -17.10
CA VAL A 166 18.59 -3.35 -18.42
C VAL A 166 20.13 -3.23 -18.31
N ALA A 167 20.61 -2.54 -17.29
CA ALA A 167 22.05 -2.37 -17.05
C ALA A 167 22.73 -3.64 -16.49
N ASP A 168 21.99 -4.45 -15.74
CA ASP A 168 22.46 -5.73 -15.16
C ASP A 168 21.28 -6.70 -15.15
N ASP A 169 21.24 -7.61 -16.09
CA ASP A 169 20.16 -8.56 -16.33
C ASP A 169 20.03 -9.65 -15.24
N SER A 170 20.93 -9.68 -14.26
CA SER A 170 20.83 -10.56 -13.09
C SER A 170 19.82 -10.07 -12.02
N TRP A 171 19.28 -8.86 -12.14
CA TRP A 171 18.27 -8.35 -11.21
C TRP A 171 16.90 -8.99 -11.42
N THR A 172 16.24 -9.31 -10.32
CA THR A 172 14.81 -9.65 -10.25
C THR A 172 14.05 -8.45 -9.72
N VAL A 173 13.29 -7.80 -10.58
CA VAL A 173 12.48 -6.63 -10.24
C VAL A 173 11.02 -7.00 -10.33
N VAL A 174 10.28 -6.88 -9.23
CA VAL A 174 8.84 -7.10 -9.23
C VAL A 174 8.12 -5.81 -8.87
N ILE A 175 7.27 -5.35 -9.77
CA ILE A 175 6.50 -4.12 -9.64
C ILE A 175 5.06 -4.51 -9.32
N LEU A 176 4.58 -4.14 -8.14
CA LEU A 176 3.22 -4.41 -7.72
C LEU A 176 2.40 -3.11 -7.73
N ARG A 177 1.45 -3.01 -8.65
CA ARG A 177 0.56 -1.85 -8.79
C ARG A 177 -0.68 -2.05 -7.93
N TYR A 178 -0.71 -1.37 -6.78
CA TYR A 178 -1.83 -1.46 -5.85
C TYR A 178 -2.99 -0.59 -6.29
N PHE A 179 -4.20 -1.11 -6.11
CA PHE A 179 -5.40 -0.29 -6.16
C PHE A 179 -5.65 0.31 -4.76
N ASN A 180 -6.83 0.29 -4.20
CA ASN A 180 -7.11 1.01 -2.95
C ASN A 180 -7.09 0.05 -1.73
N PRO A 181 -5.98 -0.05 -0.97
CA PRO A 181 -5.92 -0.93 0.19
C PRO A 181 -6.87 -0.45 1.30
N VAL A 182 -7.65 -1.37 1.84
CA VAL A 182 -8.65 -1.13 2.89
C VAL A 182 -8.69 -2.32 3.85
N GLY A 183 -9.27 -2.14 5.02
CA GLY A 183 -9.39 -3.19 6.01
C GLY A 183 -8.29 -3.16 7.06
N ALA A 184 -8.28 -4.16 7.90
CA ALA A 184 -7.32 -4.35 8.97
C ALA A 184 -7.15 -5.84 9.25
N HIS A 185 -6.16 -6.20 10.06
CA HIS A 185 -5.99 -7.58 10.51
C HIS A 185 -7.18 -8.01 11.38
N GLU A 186 -7.60 -9.26 11.27
CA GLU A 186 -8.77 -9.82 12.00
C GLU A 186 -8.67 -9.67 13.51
N SER A 187 -7.46 -9.71 14.08
CA SER A 187 -7.22 -9.48 15.50
C SER A 187 -7.68 -8.11 16.00
N GLY A 188 -7.73 -7.11 15.09
CA GLY A 188 -7.93 -5.70 15.42
C GLY A 188 -6.74 -5.08 16.15
N LEU A 189 -5.55 -5.69 16.10
CA LEU A 189 -4.34 -5.14 16.71
C LEU A 189 -3.56 -4.22 15.77
N ILE A 190 -3.61 -4.46 14.44
CA ILE A 190 -2.98 -3.62 13.42
C ILE A 190 -4.00 -3.16 12.39
N GLY A 191 -3.82 -1.93 11.88
CA GLY A 191 -4.69 -1.29 10.90
C GLY A 191 -4.13 0.05 10.43
N GLU A 192 -4.90 0.79 9.64
CA GLU A 192 -4.50 2.12 9.16
C GLU A 192 -4.68 3.18 10.25
N ASP A 193 -3.59 3.86 10.64
CA ASP A 193 -3.59 4.95 11.64
C ASP A 193 -2.96 6.22 11.03
N PRO A 194 -3.69 6.95 10.18
CA PRO A 194 -3.18 8.18 9.59
C PRO A 194 -3.06 9.29 10.65
N LYS A 195 -1.95 10.03 10.61
CA LYS A 195 -1.78 11.20 11.47
C LYS A 195 -2.75 12.32 11.06
N GLY A 196 -3.55 12.82 12.01
CA GLY A 196 -4.51 13.89 11.78
C GLY A 196 -5.82 13.43 11.12
N ILE A 197 -6.44 14.32 10.32
CA ILE A 197 -7.67 14.00 9.60
C ILE A 197 -7.33 13.11 8.41
N PRO A 198 -7.96 11.92 8.28
CA PRO A 198 -7.68 11.03 7.17
C PRO A 198 -7.99 11.66 5.80
N ALA A 199 -7.07 11.54 4.87
CA ALA A 199 -7.28 11.94 3.47
C ALA A 199 -7.98 10.84 2.64
N ASN A 200 -7.85 9.56 3.04
CA ASN A 200 -8.48 8.43 2.38
C ASN A 200 -9.93 8.24 2.85
N LEU A 201 -10.77 7.73 1.95
CA LEU A 201 -12.21 7.58 2.17
C LEU A 201 -12.52 6.68 3.38
N THR A 202 -11.94 5.50 3.45
CA THR A 202 -12.34 4.46 4.40
C THR A 202 -11.98 4.76 5.85
N PRO A 203 -10.78 5.24 6.21
CA PRO A 203 -10.52 5.69 7.58
C PRO A 203 -11.33 6.94 7.95
N TYR A 204 -11.69 7.78 6.97
CA TYR A 204 -12.59 8.92 7.22
C TYR A 204 -14.00 8.43 7.56
N ILE A 205 -14.55 7.47 6.79
CA ILE A 205 -15.87 6.86 7.07
C ILE A 205 -15.89 6.23 8.47
N ALA A 206 -14.84 5.48 8.84
CA ALA A 206 -14.76 4.85 10.17
C ALA A 206 -14.81 5.89 11.30
N LYS A 207 -14.14 7.03 11.16
CA LYS A 207 -14.22 8.14 12.13
C LYS A 207 -15.58 8.80 12.19
N VAL A 208 -16.31 8.92 11.06
CA VAL A 208 -17.71 9.39 11.07
C VAL A 208 -18.60 8.36 11.76
N ALA A 209 -18.42 7.07 11.47
CA ALA A 209 -19.19 6.01 12.12
C ALA A 209 -19.02 5.99 13.64
N LEU A 210 -17.84 6.33 14.15
CA LEU A 210 -17.60 6.45 15.61
C LEU A 210 -18.01 7.82 16.20
N GLY A 211 -18.53 8.73 15.39
CA GLY A 211 -18.92 10.07 15.84
C GLY A 211 -17.78 11.05 16.07
N GLU A 212 -16.55 10.72 15.67
CA GLU A 212 -15.38 11.61 15.76
C GLU A 212 -15.43 12.72 14.69
N LEU A 213 -16.06 12.45 13.54
CA LEU A 213 -16.29 13.39 12.46
C LEU A 213 -17.79 13.50 12.16
N LYS A 214 -18.23 14.67 11.66
CA LYS A 214 -19.64 14.99 11.52
C LYS A 214 -20.34 14.20 10.40
N GLU A 215 -19.75 14.17 9.22
CA GLU A 215 -20.35 13.59 8.00
C GLU A 215 -19.28 13.23 6.98
N VAL A 216 -19.53 12.22 6.14
CA VAL A 216 -18.66 11.88 5.00
C VAL A 216 -18.90 12.87 3.87
N GLN A 217 -17.85 13.43 3.29
CA GLN A 217 -17.96 14.28 2.11
C GLN A 217 -17.82 13.41 0.84
N VAL A 218 -18.89 13.30 0.07
CA VAL A 218 -18.93 12.58 -1.21
C VAL A 218 -18.71 13.60 -2.33
N PHE A 219 -17.59 13.48 -3.04
CA PHE A 219 -17.16 14.45 -4.05
C PHE A 219 -17.64 14.05 -5.45
N GLY A 220 -18.73 14.70 -5.91
CA GLY A 220 -19.41 14.44 -7.18
C GLY A 220 -20.46 13.34 -7.06
N ASP A 221 -21.61 13.57 -7.71
CA ASP A 221 -22.73 12.65 -7.88
C ASP A 221 -23.21 12.62 -9.34
N ASP A 222 -22.39 13.14 -10.24
CA ASP A 222 -22.68 13.34 -11.65
C ASP A 222 -21.65 12.65 -12.57
N TYR A 223 -20.88 11.69 -12.05
CA TYR A 223 -20.00 10.84 -12.86
C TYR A 223 -20.84 9.85 -13.70
N ASP A 224 -20.29 9.43 -14.84
CA ASP A 224 -20.84 8.34 -15.65
C ASP A 224 -20.56 6.98 -14.97
N THR A 225 -21.29 6.71 -13.90
CA THR A 225 -21.22 5.54 -13.03
C THR A 225 -22.62 5.18 -12.54
N PRO A 226 -22.87 3.96 -12.03
CA PRO A 226 -24.22 3.49 -11.68
C PRO A 226 -24.99 4.38 -10.70
N ASP A 227 -24.32 5.02 -9.74
CA ASP A 227 -24.94 5.91 -8.74
C ASP A 227 -24.43 7.35 -8.82
N GLY A 228 -23.67 7.68 -9.87
CA GLY A 228 -23.11 9.01 -10.09
C GLY A 228 -21.86 9.31 -9.26
N THR A 229 -21.45 8.44 -8.32
CA THR A 229 -20.25 8.67 -7.50
C THR A 229 -19.02 7.95 -8.06
N GLY A 230 -17.83 8.34 -7.64
CA GLY A 230 -16.59 7.75 -8.15
C GLY A 230 -16.45 6.26 -7.80
N VAL A 231 -15.98 5.46 -8.75
CA VAL A 231 -15.80 3.99 -8.60
C VAL A 231 -14.34 3.65 -8.47
N ARG A 232 -13.97 2.85 -7.46
CA ARG A 232 -12.60 2.38 -7.23
C ARG A 232 -12.58 0.90 -6.91
N ASP A 233 -11.47 0.25 -7.26
CA ASP A 233 -11.17 -1.11 -6.82
C ASP A 233 -10.57 -1.03 -5.41
N TYR A 234 -11.29 -1.55 -4.44
CA TYR A 234 -10.81 -1.67 -3.06
C TYR A 234 -10.33 -3.09 -2.82
N ILE A 235 -9.13 -3.23 -2.27
CA ILE A 235 -8.53 -4.52 -1.95
C ILE A 235 -8.29 -4.63 -0.44
N HIS A 236 -8.60 -5.79 0.15
CA HIS A 236 -8.30 -6.01 1.55
C HIS A 236 -6.77 -6.04 1.77
N VAL A 237 -6.29 -5.31 2.77
CA VAL A 237 -4.86 -5.18 3.04
C VAL A 237 -4.17 -6.52 3.32
N VAL A 238 -4.88 -7.50 3.89
CA VAL A 238 -4.36 -8.86 4.10
C VAL A 238 -4.19 -9.60 2.76
N ASP A 239 -5.14 -9.48 1.84
CA ASP A 239 -4.98 -10.05 0.49
C ASP A 239 -3.82 -9.41 -0.26
N LEU A 240 -3.68 -8.08 -0.13
CA LEU A 240 -2.53 -7.37 -0.67
C LEU A 240 -1.20 -7.88 -0.08
N ALA A 241 -1.13 -8.08 1.25
CA ALA A 241 0.03 -8.65 1.93
C ALA A 241 0.37 -10.06 1.43
N LYS A 242 -0.64 -10.92 1.28
CA LYS A 242 -0.48 -12.26 0.69
C LYS A 242 0.05 -12.22 -0.74
N GLY A 243 -0.27 -11.16 -1.50
CA GLY A 243 0.29 -10.94 -2.84
C GLY A 243 1.81 -10.80 -2.85
N HIS A 244 2.40 -10.15 -1.83
CA HIS A 244 3.84 -10.05 -1.68
C HIS A 244 4.49 -11.39 -1.37
N VAL A 245 3.87 -12.19 -0.50
CA VAL A 245 4.33 -13.54 -0.19
C VAL A 245 4.27 -14.43 -1.43
N ALA A 246 3.20 -14.34 -2.21
CA ALA A 246 3.04 -15.11 -3.45
C ALA A 246 4.15 -14.78 -4.47
N VAL A 247 4.59 -13.52 -4.55
CA VAL A 247 5.73 -13.13 -5.40
C VAL A 247 7.01 -13.85 -4.96
N ILE A 248 7.34 -13.84 -3.67
CA ILE A 248 8.55 -14.49 -3.15
C ILE A 248 8.52 -16.00 -3.40
N ASP A 249 7.34 -16.61 -3.30
CA ASP A 249 7.14 -18.05 -3.49
C ASP A 249 7.18 -18.48 -4.97
N LYS A 250 6.86 -17.61 -5.91
CA LYS A 250 6.56 -17.97 -7.33
C LYS A 250 7.47 -17.35 -8.35
N VAL A 251 8.03 -16.16 -8.09
CA VAL A 251 8.92 -15.51 -9.07
C VAL A 251 10.31 -16.12 -9.00
N GLU A 252 10.67 -16.82 -10.05
CA GLU A 252 11.96 -17.48 -10.18
C GLU A 252 12.82 -16.79 -11.24
N GLY A 253 14.10 -16.62 -10.93
CA GLY A 253 15.09 -16.06 -11.84
C GLY A 253 15.01 -14.56 -12.05
N PRO A 254 15.99 -13.98 -12.77
CA PRO A 254 16.03 -12.57 -13.06
C PRO A 254 14.99 -12.16 -14.10
N GLY A 255 14.57 -10.90 -14.04
CA GLY A 255 13.57 -10.33 -14.95
C GLY A 255 12.85 -9.13 -14.36
N VAL A 256 12.00 -8.51 -15.16
CA VAL A 256 11.08 -7.46 -14.72
C VAL A 256 9.65 -7.98 -14.81
N PHE A 257 9.03 -8.12 -13.67
CA PHE A 257 7.67 -8.63 -13.52
C PHE A 257 6.76 -7.52 -13.03
N THR A 258 5.59 -7.35 -13.63
CA THR A 258 4.63 -6.35 -13.19
C THR A 258 3.28 -7.03 -12.97
N TYR A 259 2.63 -6.73 -11.84
CA TYR A 259 1.32 -7.28 -11.48
C TYR A 259 0.40 -6.22 -10.89
N ASN A 260 -0.85 -6.22 -11.33
CA ASN A 260 -1.93 -5.50 -10.68
C ASN A 260 -2.43 -6.28 -9.46
N LEU A 261 -2.45 -5.65 -8.31
CA LEU A 261 -3.07 -6.21 -7.11
C LEU A 261 -4.34 -5.43 -6.77
N GLY A 262 -5.45 -5.95 -7.24
CA GLY A 262 -6.82 -5.48 -7.02
C GLY A 262 -7.77 -6.66 -6.97
N THR A 263 -9.06 -6.39 -6.73
CA THR A 263 -10.11 -7.41 -6.73
C THR A 263 -10.68 -7.67 -8.12
N GLY A 264 -10.45 -6.74 -9.07
CA GLY A 264 -11.11 -6.74 -10.37
C GLY A 264 -12.55 -6.22 -10.32
N HIS A 265 -12.98 -5.73 -9.17
CA HIS A 265 -14.32 -5.19 -8.96
C HIS A 265 -14.25 -3.73 -8.48
N GLY A 266 -15.01 -2.87 -9.14
CA GLY A 266 -15.14 -1.46 -8.74
C GLY A 266 -16.33 -1.26 -7.82
N TYR A 267 -16.12 -0.58 -6.68
CA TYR A 267 -17.17 -0.13 -5.77
C TYR A 267 -17.32 1.38 -5.81
N SER A 268 -18.55 1.87 -5.84
CA SER A 268 -18.83 3.29 -5.73
C SER A 268 -18.63 3.81 -4.29
N VAL A 269 -18.51 5.13 -4.14
CA VAL A 269 -18.40 5.73 -2.80
C VAL A 269 -19.61 5.40 -1.93
N LEU A 270 -20.84 5.40 -2.51
CA LEU A 270 -22.06 5.08 -1.76
C LEU A 270 -22.14 3.60 -1.38
N GLU A 271 -21.66 2.68 -2.22
CA GLU A 271 -21.56 1.26 -1.86
C GLU A 271 -20.59 1.04 -0.70
N VAL A 272 -19.45 1.75 -0.69
CA VAL A 272 -18.50 1.68 0.43
C VAL A 272 -19.15 2.21 1.72
N ILE A 273 -19.82 3.36 1.69
CA ILE A 273 -20.53 3.91 2.86
C ILE A 273 -21.54 2.87 3.38
N LYS A 274 -22.31 2.25 2.49
CA LYS A 274 -23.31 1.24 2.86
C LYS A 274 -22.70 -0.01 3.52
N ALA A 275 -21.52 -0.46 3.06
CA ALA A 275 -20.80 -1.55 3.71
C ALA A 275 -20.36 -1.18 5.13
N TYR A 276 -19.92 0.06 5.33
CA TYR A 276 -19.55 0.56 6.66
C TYR A 276 -20.77 0.77 7.57
N GLU A 277 -21.93 1.19 7.04
CA GLU A 277 -23.20 1.24 7.79
C GLU A 277 -23.59 -0.15 8.32
N LYS A 278 -23.45 -1.17 7.47
CA LYS A 278 -23.70 -2.56 7.85
C LYS A 278 -22.75 -3.00 8.98
N ALA A 279 -21.45 -2.68 8.87
CA ALA A 279 -20.46 -3.03 9.88
C ALA A 279 -20.64 -2.26 11.20
N ALA A 280 -21.03 -0.97 11.13
CA ALA A 280 -21.29 -0.12 12.29
C ALA A 280 -22.64 -0.38 12.96
N GLY A 281 -23.60 -0.97 12.24
CA GLY A 281 -24.96 -1.22 12.72
C GLY A 281 -25.88 0.02 12.76
N HIS A 282 -25.47 1.12 12.14
CA HIS A 282 -26.25 2.34 12.06
C HIS A 282 -25.92 3.15 10.79
N ALA A 283 -26.80 4.09 10.44
CA ALA A 283 -26.59 4.98 9.28
C ALA A 283 -25.39 5.92 9.51
N ILE A 284 -24.62 6.14 8.45
CA ILE A 284 -23.45 7.03 8.44
C ILE A 284 -23.83 8.30 7.65
N PRO A 285 -23.87 9.48 8.27
CA PRO A 285 -24.23 10.71 7.59
C PRO A 285 -23.20 11.08 6.53
N PHE A 286 -23.70 11.50 5.35
CA PHE A 286 -22.87 12.03 4.29
C PHE A 286 -23.48 13.24 3.60
N ALA A 287 -22.66 14.03 2.91
CA ALA A 287 -23.10 15.16 2.11
C ALA A 287 -22.38 15.16 0.76
N ILE A 288 -23.17 15.41 -0.30
CA ILE A 288 -22.62 15.57 -1.66
C ILE A 288 -21.92 16.92 -1.76
N LYS A 289 -20.73 16.92 -2.35
CA LYS A 289 -19.90 18.09 -2.65
C LYS A 289 -19.56 18.12 -4.13
N LEU A 290 -19.08 19.24 -4.63
CA LEU A 290 -18.57 19.36 -5.99
C LEU A 290 -17.37 18.40 -6.19
N ARG A 291 -17.17 17.93 -7.43
CA ARG A 291 -16.01 17.11 -7.80
C ARG A 291 -14.70 17.77 -7.39
N ARG A 292 -13.73 16.97 -6.95
CA ARG A 292 -12.37 17.44 -6.75
C ARG A 292 -11.65 17.50 -8.09
N PRO A 293 -10.80 18.50 -8.31
CA PRO A 293 -9.94 18.53 -9.50
C PRO A 293 -9.07 17.27 -9.59
N GLY A 294 -9.04 16.64 -10.76
CA GLY A 294 -8.23 15.45 -11.02
C GLY A 294 -8.87 14.11 -10.63
N ASP A 295 -10.08 14.11 -10.01
CA ASP A 295 -10.81 12.86 -9.77
C ASP A 295 -11.35 12.29 -11.10
N ILE A 296 -11.23 10.96 -11.25
CA ILE A 296 -11.72 10.19 -12.41
C ILE A 296 -12.96 9.38 -12.04
N ALA A 297 -13.83 9.10 -13.03
CA ALA A 297 -15.09 8.39 -12.81
C ALA A 297 -14.87 6.98 -12.25
N ALA A 298 -14.01 6.19 -12.88
CA ALA A 298 -13.78 4.79 -12.49
C ALA A 298 -12.32 4.38 -12.66
N CYS A 299 -11.86 3.48 -11.76
CA CYS A 299 -10.54 2.86 -11.84
C CYS A 299 -10.59 1.51 -11.11
N TYR A 300 -10.43 0.40 -11.87
CA TYR A 300 -10.37 -0.96 -11.33
C TYR A 300 -9.48 -1.86 -12.20
N ALA A 301 -8.95 -2.92 -11.56
CA ALA A 301 -7.94 -3.81 -12.13
C ALA A 301 -8.53 -4.91 -12.99
N ASP A 302 -7.69 -5.42 -13.88
CA ASP A 302 -7.66 -6.84 -14.24
C ASP A 302 -6.49 -7.49 -13.50
N SER A 303 -6.77 -8.40 -12.58
CA SER A 303 -5.77 -9.10 -11.76
C SER A 303 -5.52 -10.53 -12.27
N SER A 304 -6.03 -10.90 -13.44
CA SER A 304 -5.94 -12.25 -13.99
C SER A 304 -4.51 -12.73 -14.24
N LYS A 305 -3.57 -11.79 -14.47
CA LYS A 305 -2.14 -12.12 -14.59
C LYS A 305 -1.57 -12.61 -13.26
N ALA A 306 -1.86 -11.93 -12.16
CA ALA A 306 -1.44 -12.36 -10.82
C ALA A 306 -2.04 -13.74 -10.46
N GLU A 307 -3.30 -13.99 -10.81
CA GLU A 307 -3.94 -15.29 -10.59
C GLU A 307 -3.24 -16.40 -11.38
N ARG A 308 -2.93 -16.19 -12.66
CA ARG A 308 -2.27 -17.19 -13.50
C ARG A 308 -0.83 -17.48 -13.10
N GLU A 309 -0.05 -16.45 -12.81
CA GLU A 309 1.40 -16.55 -12.67
C GLU A 309 1.82 -16.74 -11.21
N LEU A 310 1.11 -16.14 -10.27
CA LEU A 310 1.41 -16.22 -8.83
C LEU A 310 0.49 -17.20 -8.08
N GLY A 311 -0.62 -17.64 -8.71
CA GLY A 311 -1.68 -18.37 -8.03
C GLY A 311 -2.37 -17.53 -6.95
N TRP A 312 -2.27 -16.20 -7.06
CA TRP A 312 -2.83 -15.26 -6.10
C TRP A 312 -4.11 -14.61 -6.63
N LYS A 313 -5.09 -14.52 -5.73
CA LYS A 313 -6.36 -13.83 -5.97
C LYS A 313 -6.82 -13.16 -4.69
N ALA A 314 -7.42 -11.98 -4.80
CA ALA A 314 -8.11 -11.36 -3.68
C ALA A 314 -9.37 -12.16 -3.32
N GLU A 315 -9.54 -12.48 -2.05
CA GLU A 315 -10.62 -13.34 -1.53
C GLU A 315 -11.63 -12.57 -0.68
N LEU A 316 -11.19 -11.46 -0.02
CA LEU A 316 -12.00 -10.70 0.92
C LEU A 316 -12.72 -9.55 0.19
N GLY A 317 -14.04 -9.45 0.43
CA GLY A 317 -14.89 -8.44 -0.20
C GLY A 317 -15.03 -7.16 0.62
N ILE A 318 -15.86 -6.23 0.11
CA ILE A 318 -16.04 -4.91 0.74
C ILE A 318 -16.66 -5.01 2.15
N ASP A 319 -17.50 -6.02 2.40
CA ASP A 319 -18.07 -6.26 3.73
C ASP A 319 -16.99 -6.66 4.74
N ASP A 320 -16.04 -7.52 4.33
CA ASP A 320 -14.91 -7.94 5.17
C ASP A 320 -13.97 -6.75 5.45
N MET A 321 -13.72 -5.93 4.42
CA MET A 321 -12.93 -4.72 4.53
C MET A 321 -13.53 -3.74 5.54
N ALA A 322 -14.84 -3.50 5.45
CA ALA A 322 -15.56 -2.61 6.37
C ALA A 322 -15.57 -3.18 7.79
N ALA A 323 -15.86 -4.47 7.95
CA ALA A 323 -15.92 -5.13 9.26
C ALA A 323 -14.57 -5.11 9.98
N SER A 324 -13.48 -5.46 9.28
CA SER A 324 -12.13 -5.44 9.87
C SER A 324 -11.65 -4.03 10.20
N SER A 325 -11.94 -3.04 9.33
CA SER A 325 -11.65 -1.63 9.60
C SER A 325 -12.37 -1.12 10.85
N MET A 326 -13.66 -1.43 10.99
CA MET A 326 -14.45 -1.03 12.15
C MET A 326 -13.97 -1.74 13.43
N ASN A 327 -13.60 -3.04 13.36
CA ASN A 327 -13.01 -3.76 14.47
C ASN A 327 -11.71 -3.10 14.95
N TRP A 328 -10.80 -2.74 14.02
CA TRP A 328 -9.58 -2.02 14.33
C TRP A 328 -9.86 -0.67 14.99
N GLN A 329 -10.69 0.16 14.36
CA GLN A 329 -10.93 1.53 14.84
C GLN A 329 -11.66 1.54 16.19
N THR A 330 -12.58 0.60 16.41
CA THR A 330 -13.31 0.48 17.69
C THR A 330 -12.37 0.05 18.83
N LYS A 331 -11.45 -0.87 18.57
CA LYS A 331 -10.47 -1.32 19.58
C LYS A 331 -9.37 -0.28 19.82
N ASN A 332 -9.12 0.59 18.85
CA ASN A 332 -8.01 1.55 18.89
C ASN A 332 -8.49 2.96 18.49
N PRO A 333 -9.34 3.60 19.27
CA PRO A 333 -9.86 4.93 18.93
C PRO A 333 -8.75 5.98 18.81
N SER A 334 -7.65 5.82 19.54
CA SER A 334 -6.45 6.68 19.46
C SER A 334 -5.36 6.11 18.52
N GLY A 335 -5.66 5.07 17.73
CA GLY A 335 -4.69 4.39 16.88
C GLY A 335 -3.62 3.66 17.70
N TYR A 336 -2.35 3.86 17.36
CA TYR A 336 -1.20 3.30 18.09
C TYR A 336 -0.76 4.15 19.27
N ARG A 337 -1.38 5.30 19.51
CA ARG A 337 -1.08 6.17 20.65
C ARG A 337 -1.66 5.55 21.92
N ASP A 338 -0.98 5.75 23.05
CA ASP A 338 -1.55 5.38 24.34
C ASP A 338 -2.78 6.27 24.63
N ALA A 339 -3.83 5.68 25.20
CA ALA A 339 -4.94 6.47 25.72
C ALA A 339 -4.38 7.37 26.85
N GLU A 340 -4.53 8.68 26.70
CA GLU A 340 -4.21 9.64 27.76
C GLU A 340 -5.11 9.46 29.00
#